data_d8610ecab041387d56a832ab160429f8
#
_entry.id   d8610ecab041387d56a832ab160429f8
#
_cell.length_a   1.000
_cell.length_b   1.000
_cell.length_c   1.000
_cell.angle_alpha   90.00
_cell.angle_beta   90.00
_cell.angle_gamma   90.00
#
_symmetry.space_group_name_H-M   'P 1'
#
loop_
_entity.id
_entity.type
_entity.pdbx_description
1 polymer ?
#
loop_
_entity_poly.entity_id
_entity_poly.type
_entity_poly.pdbx_seq_one_letter_code
_entity_poly.pdbx_strand_id
1 'polypeptide(L)'
;MVASDWTERHRPLSERQLEGNEGQRQKVRSWLDQWKDGRPKKPGLLLIGPPGVGKTTVARAVAIDMGWQIIELNASDARNAGAIRKAATHASTHGSLFMTPGEKPPRTLILLDEVDHLSGGLREISADRISSIVSGEDIDDSKALKGDSGGKAELLNLLSETRQPVILACNDEMGLWGRTSSTWRTARDRFTKHLITVRFERASNEAQRRIALRVIKEEGYTADPGALDELIKNNPGDLRALVRDLQVICSLTDSNITKQMVIDNIATGVRDTTVEIFPGLDMLYRSRTAKNSMSATRSLDKSPDDMVAWISWNNAVVFTNNEAIRRGSNSLSVADSLLTSRFRNTAHRSWYWSSNLAGLSASVTSPKAVEGRVFCSYPDFLRRGSAWIKKSVVDRLSETCGCSKK
;
A
#
# COMPACT_ATOMS: atom_id res chain seq x y z
N MET A 1 -15.27 11.67 26.64
CA MET A 1 -14.71 10.35 26.31
C MET A 1 -14.28 10.38 24.87
N VAL A 2 -13.01 10.12 24.57
CA VAL A 2 -12.55 9.97 23.19
C VAL A 2 -13.27 8.74 22.64
N ALA A 3 -14.07 8.89 21.60
CA ALA A 3 -14.75 7.77 20.95
C ALA A 3 -13.66 6.79 20.50
N SER A 4 -13.65 5.56 21.05
CA SER A 4 -12.64 4.58 20.66
C SER A 4 -12.86 4.21 19.19
N ASP A 5 -11.75 4.10 18.43
CA ASP A 5 -11.78 3.74 17.00
C ASP A 5 -12.48 2.38 16.82
N TRP A 6 -13.56 2.35 16.06
CA TRP A 6 -14.33 1.14 15.78
C TRP A 6 -13.52 0.11 14.99
N THR A 7 -12.54 0.54 14.22
CA THR A 7 -11.69 -0.39 13.47
C THR A 7 -10.85 -1.28 14.38
N GLU A 8 -10.50 -0.80 15.58
CA GLU A 8 -9.81 -1.59 16.59
C GLU A 8 -10.80 -2.33 17.51
N ARG A 9 -11.92 -1.68 17.90
CA ARG A 9 -12.94 -2.29 18.78
C ARG A 9 -13.59 -3.51 18.15
N HIS A 10 -13.96 -3.45 16.87
CA HIS A 10 -14.61 -4.52 16.11
C HIS A 10 -13.62 -5.39 15.33
N ARG A 11 -12.33 -5.25 15.62
CA ARG A 11 -11.32 -6.09 14.98
C ARG A 11 -11.53 -7.55 15.38
N PRO A 12 -11.71 -8.48 14.42
CA PRO A 12 -11.87 -9.89 14.71
C PRO A 12 -10.74 -10.47 15.56
N LEU A 13 -11.09 -11.13 16.66
CA LEU A 13 -10.16 -11.82 17.57
C LEU A 13 -10.17 -13.34 17.37
N SER A 14 -11.13 -13.86 16.60
CA SER A 14 -11.22 -15.28 16.27
C SER A 14 -11.54 -15.47 14.79
N GLU A 15 -11.18 -16.64 14.25
CA GLU A 15 -11.44 -17.01 12.86
C GLU A 15 -12.95 -17.01 12.53
N ARG A 16 -13.80 -17.32 13.51
CA ARG A 16 -15.26 -17.32 13.36
C ARG A 16 -15.86 -15.94 13.09
N GLN A 17 -15.15 -14.88 13.49
CA GLN A 17 -15.57 -13.49 13.28
C GLN A 17 -15.12 -12.92 11.95
N LEU A 18 -14.24 -13.65 11.25
CA LEU A 18 -13.70 -13.22 9.96
C LEU A 18 -14.73 -13.43 8.84
N GLU A 19 -14.79 -12.47 7.92
CA GLU A 19 -15.67 -12.53 6.76
C GLU A 19 -14.89 -12.30 5.47
N GLY A 20 -15.27 -13.00 4.41
CA GLY A 20 -14.62 -12.96 3.11
C GLY A 20 -13.28 -13.69 3.05
N ASN A 21 -12.75 -13.85 1.86
CA ASN A 21 -11.46 -14.50 1.60
C ASN A 21 -11.34 -15.91 2.23
N GLU A 22 -12.43 -16.71 2.21
CA GLU A 22 -12.53 -18.02 2.88
C GLU A 22 -11.39 -18.97 2.46
N GLY A 23 -11.13 -19.10 1.16
CA GLY A 23 -10.07 -19.95 0.64
C GLY A 23 -8.67 -19.49 1.07
N GLN A 24 -8.47 -18.18 1.18
CA GLN A 24 -7.22 -17.59 1.64
C GLN A 24 -7.03 -17.83 3.15
N ARG A 25 -8.08 -17.64 3.94
CA ARG A 25 -8.08 -17.93 5.39
C ARG A 25 -7.76 -19.40 5.66
N GLN A 26 -8.36 -20.32 4.91
CA GLN A 26 -8.08 -21.73 5.01
C GLN A 26 -6.61 -22.07 4.69
N LYS A 27 -6.01 -21.40 3.68
CA LYS A 27 -4.58 -21.56 3.38
C LYS A 27 -3.70 -21.06 4.53
N VAL A 28 -4.03 -19.91 5.13
CA VAL A 28 -3.32 -19.38 6.30
C VAL A 28 -3.42 -20.39 7.46
N ARG A 29 -4.62 -20.89 7.76
CA ARG A 29 -4.86 -21.86 8.82
C ARG A 29 -4.06 -23.15 8.58
N SER A 30 -4.17 -23.73 7.39
CA SER A 30 -3.47 -24.98 7.04
C SER A 30 -1.95 -24.83 7.10
N TRP A 31 -1.42 -23.65 6.75
CA TRP A 31 0.01 -23.41 6.89
C TRP A 31 0.44 -23.27 8.36
N LEU A 32 -0.34 -22.58 9.20
CA LEU A 32 -0.08 -22.49 10.64
C LEU A 32 -0.19 -23.85 11.33
N ASP A 33 -1.13 -24.70 10.90
CA ASP A 33 -1.27 -26.07 11.44
C ASP A 33 -0.02 -26.92 11.19
N GLN A 34 0.68 -26.76 10.06
CA GLN A 34 1.94 -27.48 9.81
C GLN A 34 3.02 -27.18 10.87
N TRP A 35 2.96 -26.04 11.51
CA TRP A 35 3.89 -25.68 12.57
C TRP A 35 3.67 -26.47 13.87
N LYS A 36 2.53 -27.13 14.05
CA LYS A 36 2.28 -28.02 15.19
C LYS A 36 3.21 -29.24 15.14
N ASP A 37 3.48 -29.74 13.95
CA ASP A 37 4.31 -30.95 13.72
C ASP A 37 5.81 -30.61 13.60
N GLY A 38 6.17 -29.35 13.57
CA GLY A 38 7.55 -28.90 13.46
C GLY A 38 7.72 -27.71 12.52
N ARG A 39 8.93 -27.45 12.07
CA ARG A 39 9.24 -26.39 11.12
C ARG A 39 8.93 -26.85 9.70
N PRO A 40 8.03 -26.21 8.95
CA PRO A 40 7.74 -26.56 7.56
C PRO A 40 8.90 -26.20 6.63
N LYS A 41 8.96 -26.80 5.44
CA LYS A 41 9.96 -26.50 4.40
C LYS A 41 9.98 -25.00 4.02
N LYS A 42 8.81 -24.37 4.00
CA LYS A 42 8.66 -22.93 3.80
C LYS A 42 8.16 -22.29 5.09
N PRO A 43 9.06 -21.72 5.89
CA PRO A 43 8.73 -21.23 7.23
C PRO A 43 8.09 -19.84 7.22
N GLY A 44 7.95 -19.21 6.07
CA GLY A 44 7.30 -17.92 5.92
C GLY A 44 6.05 -17.97 5.07
N LEU A 45 5.12 -17.08 5.37
CA LEU A 45 3.90 -16.85 4.60
C LEU A 45 3.84 -15.39 4.16
N LEU A 46 3.62 -15.13 2.89
CA LEU A 46 3.47 -13.77 2.34
C LEU A 46 2.00 -13.53 1.97
N LEU A 47 1.37 -12.60 2.67
CA LEU A 47 0.00 -12.14 2.42
C LEU A 47 0.05 -10.88 1.54
N ILE A 48 -0.55 -10.95 0.35
CA ILE A 48 -0.57 -9.87 -0.62
C ILE A 48 -2.02 -9.46 -0.88
N GLY A 49 -2.29 -8.19 -1.03
CA GLY A 49 -3.60 -7.68 -1.44
C GLY A 49 -3.80 -6.22 -1.10
N PRO A 50 -4.90 -5.62 -1.56
CA PRO A 50 -5.21 -4.21 -1.30
C PRO A 50 -5.21 -3.88 0.21
N PRO A 51 -5.07 -2.60 0.59
CA PRO A 51 -5.28 -2.19 1.97
C PRO A 51 -6.71 -2.48 2.42
N GLY A 52 -6.91 -2.66 3.74
CA GLY A 52 -8.23 -2.84 4.34
C GLY A 52 -8.93 -4.18 4.11
N VAL A 53 -8.33 -5.15 3.40
CA VAL A 53 -8.95 -6.48 3.14
C VAL A 53 -8.77 -7.49 4.27
N GLY A 54 -8.11 -7.12 5.36
CA GLY A 54 -8.00 -7.96 6.56
C GLY A 54 -6.78 -8.89 6.62
N LYS A 55 -5.73 -8.69 5.81
CA LYS A 55 -4.50 -9.53 5.81
C LYS A 55 -3.93 -9.75 7.22
N THR A 56 -3.61 -8.67 7.89
CA THR A 56 -3.02 -8.68 9.25
C THR A 56 -4.01 -9.20 10.29
N THR A 57 -5.30 -8.85 10.13
CA THR A 57 -6.39 -9.32 11.02
C THR A 57 -6.56 -10.82 10.95
N VAL A 58 -6.51 -11.43 9.76
CA VAL A 58 -6.59 -12.89 9.59
C VAL A 58 -5.42 -13.58 10.28
N ALA A 59 -4.19 -13.10 10.07
CA ALA A 59 -3.01 -13.66 10.71
C ALA A 59 -3.12 -13.66 12.25
N ARG A 60 -3.58 -12.54 12.81
CA ARG A 60 -3.80 -12.39 14.26
C ARG A 60 -4.92 -13.29 14.78
N ALA A 61 -6.09 -13.26 14.15
CA ALA A 61 -7.24 -14.03 14.61
C ALA A 61 -6.96 -15.54 14.64
N VAL A 62 -6.32 -16.09 13.58
CA VAL A 62 -5.94 -17.49 13.53
C VAL A 62 -4.89 -17.85 14.59
N ALA A 63 -3.88 -16.99 14.82
CA ALA A 63 -2.86 -17.24 15.83
C ALA A 63 -3.45 -17.20 17.25
N ILE A 64 -4.38 -16.28 17.52
CA ILE A 64 -5.11 -16.23 18.81
C ILE A 64 -5.92 -17.51 19.03
N ASP A 65 -6.66 -17.99 18.02
CA ASP A 65 -7.43 -19.24 18.10
C ASP A 65 -6.53 -20.48 18.31
N MET A 66 -5.26 -20.39 17.95
CA MET A 66 -4.26 -21.43 18.22
C MET A 66 -3.59 -21.29 19.58
N GLY A 67 -3.90 -20.26 20.35
CA GLY A 67 -3.27 -19.96 21.64
C GLY A 67 -1.82 -19.50 21.50
N TRP A 68 -1.41 -18.93 20.36
CA TRP A 68 -0.05 -18.48 20.10
C TRP A 68 0.14 -17.02 20.47
N GLN A 69 1.33 -16.70 20.93
CA GLN A 69 1.73 -15.30 21.13
C GLN A 69 2.00 -14.64 19.78
N ILE A 70 1.84 -13.33 19.71
CA ILE A 70 2.05 -12.55 18.47
C ILE A 70 3.00 -11.40 18.76
N ILE A 71 4.06 -11.32 17.95
CA ILE A 71 4.93 -10.14 17.88
C ILE A 71 4.67 -9.48 16.55
N GLU A 72 4.07 -8.30 16.59
CA GLU A 72 3.75 -7.50 15.40
C GLU A 72 4.74 -6.36 15.25
N LEU A 73 5.29 -6.24 14.05
CA LEU A 73 6.20 -5.17 13.64
C LEU A 73 5.65 -4.52 12.37
N ASN A 74 5.60 -3.21 12.37
CA ASN A 74 5.36 -2.46 11.14
C ASN A 74 6.71 -2.17 10.48
N ALA A 75 6.90 -2.67 9.24
CA ALA A 75 8.13 -2.44 8.50
C ALA A 75 8.35 -0.95 8.14
N SER A 76 7.30 -0.12 8.18
CA SER A 76 7.42 1.33 8.05
C SER A 76 8.20 1.96 9.21
N ASP A 77 8.05 1.41 10.43
CA ASP A 77 8.71 1.91 11.65
C ASP A 77 10.04 1.19 11.90
N ALA A 78 10.10 -0.10 11.53
CA ALA A 78 11.23 -0.99 11.80
C ALA A 78 11.97 -1.39 10.50
N ARG A 79 12.47 -0.41 9.74
CA ARG A 79 13.06 -0.62 8.40
C ARG A 79 14.47 -1.20 8.40
N ASN A 80 15.15 -1.19 9.53
CA ASN A 80 16.55 -1.62 9.61
C ASN A 80 16.72 -3.06 10.09
N ALA A 81 17.87 -3.64 9.81
CA ALA A 81 18.23 -5.00 10.19
C ALA A 81 18.18 -5.24 11.71
N GLY A 82 18.55 -4.24 12.52
CA GLY A 82 18.57 -4.36 13.99
C GLY A 82 17.16 -4.56 14.57
N ALA A 83 16.15 -3.85 14.08
CA ALA A 83 14.77 -4.00 14.54
C ALA A 83 14.20 -5.40 14.22
N ILE A 84 14.45 -5.91 13.00
CA ILE A 84 14.03 -7.25 12.59
C ILE A 84 14.71 -8.32 13.42
N ARG A 85 16.03 -8.20 13.66
CA ARG A 85 16.80 -9.13 14.51
C ARG A 85 16.33 -9.08 15.97
N LYS A 86 16.08 -7.91 16.53
CA LYS A 86 15.56 -7.76 17.89
C LYS A 86 14.23 -8.50 18.05
N ALA A 87 13.30 -8.35 17.10
CA ALA A 87 12.04 -9.09 17.11
C ALA A 87 12.22 -10.61 17.01
N ALA A 88 13.12 -11.08 16.16
CA ALA A 88 13.46 -12.50 16.04
C ALA A 88 14.03 -13.05 17.34
N THR A 89 14.92 -12.31 18.00
CA THR A 89 15.50 -12.68 19.29
C THR A 89 14.43 -12.72 20.37
N HIS A 90 13.56 -11.70 20.46
CA HIS A 90 12.44 -11.70 21.41
C HIS A 90 11.51 -12.90 21.20
N ALA A 91 11.17 -13.24 19.96
CA ALA A 91 10.34 -14.41 19.66
C ALA A 91 10.97 -15.75 20.11
N SER A 92 12.30 -15.81 20.11
CA SER A 92 13.02 -17.05 20.54
C SER A 92 13.22 -17.14 22.06
N THR A 93 13.18 -16.03 22.78
CA THR A 93 13.48 -15.96 24.24
C THR A 93 12.23 -15.88 25.11
N HIS A 94 11.07 -15.50 24.57
CA HIS A 94 9.83 -15.41 25.34
C HIS A 94 9.23 -16.81 25.57
N GLY A 95 9.65 -17.43 26.69
CA GLY A 95 8.89 -18.47 27.36
C GLY A 95 7.92 -17.81 28.37
N SER A 96 6.69 -18.31 28.47
CA SER A 96 5.76 -17.82 29.49
C SER A 96 6.34 -18.08 30.89
N LEU A 97 6.39 -17.07 31.74
CA LEU A 97 6.76 -17.19 33.17
C LEU A 97 5.81 -18.10 33.97
N PHE A 98 4.65 -18.47 33.41
CA PHE A 98 3.60 -19.28 34.03
C PHE A 98 3.49 -20.68 33.42
N MET A 99 4.58 -21.23 32.86
CA MET A 99 4.57 -22.58 32.30
C MET A 99 4.64 -23.64 33.40
N THR A 100 3.78 -24.64 33.28
CA THR A 100 3.87 -25.84 34.09
C THR A 100 5.09 -26.67 33.64
N PRO A 101 5.90 -27.22 34.57
CA PRO A 101 7.02 -28.09 34.19
C PRO A 101 6.55 -29.25 33.31
N GLY A 102 7.05 -29.30 32.07
CA GLY A 102 6.69 -30.35 31.10
C GLY A 102 5.82 -29.89 29.93
N GLU A 103 5.22 -28.68 29.96
CA GLU A 103 4.51 -28.12 28.82
C GLU A 103 5.48 -27.49 27.81
N LYS A 104 5.21 -27.74 26.51
CA LYS A 104 5.95 -27.06 25.46
C LYS A 104 5.49 -25.59 25.39
N PRO A 105 6.41 -24.64 25.31
CA PRO A 105 6.05 -23.22 25.20
C PRO A 105 5.14 -23.00 23.97
N PRO A 106 4.10 -22.14 24.11
CA PRO A 106 3.29 -21.77 22.97
C PRO A 106 4.18 -21.14 21.89
N ARG A 107 3.89 -21.40 20.63
CA ARG A 107 4.63 -20.76 19.54
C ARG A 107 4.37 -19.26 19.52
N THR A 108 5.34 -18.54 19.01
CA THR A 108 5.24 -17.09 18.82
C THR A 108 5.17 -16.80 17.33
N LEU A 109 4.05 -16.23 16.87
CA LEU A 109 3.92 -15.73 15.50
C LEU A 109 4.65 -14.40 15.37
N ILE A 110 5.58 -14.29 14.42
CA ILE A 110 6.21 -13.03 14.03
C ILE A 110 5.44 -12.50 12.83
N LEU A 111 4.78 -11.36 12.99
CA LEU A 111 3.99 -10.71 11.96
C LEU A 111 4.67 -9.38 11.57
N LEU A 112 5.15 -9.31 10.32
CA LEU A 112 5.70 -8.08 9.75
C LEU A 112 4.70 -7.51 8.74
N ASP A 113 4.14 -6.35 9.07
CA ASP A 113 3.22 -5.64 8.18
C ASP A 113 3.96 -4.60 7.32
N GLU A 114 3.38 -4.25 6.18
CA GLU A 114 3.88 -3.26 5.21
C GLU A 114 5.32 -3.54 4.71
N VAL A 115 5.68 -4.83 4.51
CA VAL A 115 7.04 -5.19 4.07
C VAL A 115 7.40 -4.67 2.68
N ASP A 116 6.46 -4.19 1.90
CA ASP A 116 6.65 -3.46 0.64
C ASP A 116 7.32 -2.09 0.83
N HIS A 117 7.30 -1.54 2.04
CA HIS A 117 8.03 -0.31 2.41
C HIS A 117 9.49 -0.56 2.80
N LEU A 118 9.91 -1.83 2.92
CA LEU A 118 11.32 -2.14 3.09
C LEU A 118 12.10 -1.76 1.83
N SER A 119 12.96 -0.78 1.94
CA SER A 119 13.86 -0.37 0.86
C SER A 119 15.26 -0.98 1.04
N GLY A 120 16.12 -0.77 0.04
CA GLY A 120 17.47 -1.31 0.03
C GLY A 120 17.61 -2.63 -0.72
N GLY A 121 18.87 -3.04 -0.92
CA GLY A 121 19.24 -4.28 -1.62
C GLY A 121 19.37 -5.46 -0.66
N LEU A 122 19.71 -6.64 -1.24
CA LEU A 122 20.01 -7.87 -0.50
C LEU A 122 21.47 -7.91 0.01
N ARG A 123 22.09 -6.76 0.23
CA ARG A 123 23.47 -6.68 0.74
C ARG A 123 23.47 -6.93 2.23
N GLU A 124 24.16 -7.94 2.65
CA GLU A 124 24.31 -8.31 4.05
C GLU A 124 25.12 -7.24 4.81
N ILE A 125 24.67 -6.95 6.03
CA ILE A 125 25.43 -6.13 6.98
C ILE A 125 26.11 -7.10 7.94
N SER A 126 27.36 -6.82 8.32
CA SER A 126 28.11 -7.70 9.22
C SER A 126 27.36 -7.91 10.53
N ALA A 127 27.39 -9.15 11.02
CA ALA A 127 26.73 -9.54 12.26
C ALA A 127 27.18 -8.70 13.47
N ASP A 128 28.48 -8.36 13.52
CA ASP A 128 29.08 -7.53 14.59
C ASP A 128 28.47 -6.12 14.63
N ARG A 129 28.20 -5.53 13.46
CA ARG A 129 27.58 -4.21 13.37
C ARG A 129 26.10 -4.21 13.76
N ILE A 130 25.40 -5.31 13.54
CA ILE A 130 24.02 -5.47 13.96
C ILE A 130 23.97 -5.72 15.47
N SER A 131 24.87 -6.55 16.03
CA SER A 131 24.92 -6.85 17.45
C SER A 131 25.23 -5.62 18.31
N SER A 132 26.17 -4.76 17.90
CA SER A 132 26.45 -3.50 18.61
C SER A 132 25.26 -2.54 18.64
N ILE A 133 24.40 -2.55 17.59
CA ILE A 133 23.16 -1.75 17.57
C ILE A 133 22.11 -2.33 18.53
N VAL A 134 22.01 -3.65 18.60
CA VAL A 134 21.04 -4.34 19.47
C VAL A 134 21.45 -4.23 20.95
N SER A 135 22.77 -4.22 21.27
CA SER A 135 23.28 -4.09 22.64
C SER A 135 23.19 -2.66 23.20
N GLY A 136 22.88 -1.66 22.37
CA GLY A 136 22.73 -0.27 22.82
C GLY A 136 24.06 0.41 23.18
N GLU A 137 25.20 -0.10 22.70
CA GLU A 137 26.48 0.58 22.80
C GLU A 137 26.45 1.89 22.02
N ASP A 138 26.99 2.97 22.62
CA ASP A 138 27.09 4.29 22.00
C ASP A 138 27.83 4.20 20.65
N ILE A 139 27.06 4.22 19.57
CA ILE A 139 27.59 4.20 18.23
C ILE A 139 27.68 5.65 17.77
N ASP A 140 28.90 6.08 17.45
CA ASP A 140 29.18 7.35 16.78
C ASP A 140 28.16 7.56 15.62
N ASP A 141 27.51 8.73 15.58
CA ASP A 141 26.44 9.07 14.61
C ASP A 141 26.82 8.78 13.15
N SER A 142 28.12 8.75 12.84
CA SER A 142 28.66 8.38 11.53
C SER A 142 28.52 6.88 11.19
N LYS A 143 28.36 6.01 12.21
CA LYS A 143 28.25 4.54 12.10
C LYS A 143 26.83 4.03 12.28
N ALA A 144 25.89 4.88 12.70
CA ALA A 144 24.49 4.51 12.82
C ALA A 144 23.93 4.03 11.45
N LEU A 145 23.11 2.97 11.49
CA LEU A 145 22.42 2.52 10.29
C LEU A 145 21.38 3.58 9.90
N LYS A 146 21.70 4.40 8.90
CA LYS A 146 20.77 5.42 8.37
C LYS A 146 19.77 4.75 7.43
N GLY A 147 18.48 4.93 7.72
CA GLY A 147 17.40 4.47 6.85
C GLY A 147 17.26 2.94 6.75
N ASP A 148 16.97 2.46 5.57
CA ASP A 148 16.59 1.06 5.27
C ASP A 148 17.78 0.10 5.10
N SER A 149 18.86 0.31 5.81
CA SER A 149 20.08 -0.46 5.64
C SER A 149 19.89 -1.92 6.06
N GLY A 150 19.94 -2.83 5.09
CA GLY A 150 19.98 -4.28 5.30
C GLY A 150 18.69 -4.96 5.76
N GLY A 151 17.56 -4.27 5.82
CA GLY A 151 16.30 -4.85 6.27
C GLY A 151 15.86 -6.07 5.47
N LYS A 152 15.97 -6.03 4.13
CA LYS A 152 15.63 -7.18 3.26
C LYS A 152 16.58 -8.36 3.42
N ALA A 153 17.87 -8.11 3.62
CA ALA A 153 18.85 -9.15 3.85
C ALA A 153 18.60 -9.85 5.19
N GLU A 154 18.36 -9.07 6.25
CA GLU A 154 18.05 -9.62 7.58
C GLU A 154 16.71 -10.37 7.60
N LEU A 155 15.72 -9.91 6.84
CA LEU A 155 14.47 -10.65 6.67
C LEU A 155 14.69 -12.02 6.00
N LEU A 156 15.57 -12.12 5.01
CA LEU A 156 15.95 -13.40 4.42
C LEU A 156 16.68 -14.31 5.41
N ASN A 157 17.58 -13.75 6.22
CA ASN A 157 18.27 -14.50 7.27
C ASN A 157 17.27 -15.02 8.31
N LEU A 158 16.35 -14.16 8.77
CA LEU A 158 15.26 -14.56 9.65
C LEU A 158 14.46 -15.73 9.06
N LEU A 159 14.04 -15.64 7.80
CA LEU A 159 13.27 -16.69 7.13
C LEU A 159 14.06 -18.00 6.99
N SER A 160 15.38 -17.95 6.81
CA SER A 160 16.21 -19.14 6.67
C SER A 160 16.42 -19.88 8.00
N GLU A 161 16.53 -19.14 9.11
CA GLU A 161 16.93 -19.66 10.41
C GLU A 161 15.79 -19.82 11.41
N THR A 162 14.64 -19.15 11.16
CA THR A 162 13.53 -19.10 12.14
C THR A 162 13.07 -20.47 12.58
N ARG A 163 12.80 -20.59 13.87
CA ARG A 163 12.10 -21.72 14.50
C ARG A 163 10.66 -21.38 14.88
N GLN A 164 10.23 -20.17 14.53
CA GLN A 164 8.90 -19.66 14.77
C GLN A 164 8.23 -19.27 13.44
N PRO A 165 6.90 -19.34 13.34
CA PRO A 165 6.18 -18.93 12.14
C PRO A 165 6.36 -17.43 11.86
N VAL A 166 6.65 -17.09 10.60
CA VAL A 166 6.80 -15.71 10.13
C VAL A 166 5.77 -15.41 9.07
N ILE A 167 4.92 -14.41 9.31
CA ILE A 167 3.96 -13.89 8.33
C ILE A 167 4.39 -12.50 7.91
N LEU A 168 4.45 -12.29 6.61
CA LEU A 168 4.71 -11.02 5.96
C LEU A 168 3.43 -10.52 5.31
N ALA A 169 3.06 -9.26 5.50
CA ALA A 169 1.94 -8.65 4.81
C ALA A 169 2.41 -7.46 3.96
N CYS A 170 1.89 -7.35 2.75
CA CYS A 170 2.17 -6.23 1.84
C CYS A 170 0.97 -5.89 0.97
N ASN A 171 0.96 -4.68 0.45
CA ASN A 171 -0.03 -4.26 -0.53
C ASN A 171 0.46 -4.56 -1.95
N ASP A 172 1.76 -4.37 -2.21
CA ASP A 172 2.39 -4.64 -3.50
C ASP A 172 3.69 -5.45 -3.34
N GLU A 173 3.70 -6.66 -3.87
CA GLU A 173 4.87 -7.53 -3.83
C GLU A 173 6.11 -6.94 -4.54
N MET A 174 5.90 -6.09 -5.56
CA MET A 174 7.01 -5.45 -6.26
C MET A 174 7.78 -4.46 -5.38
N GLY A 175 7.15 -3.88 -4.36
CA GLY A 175 7.83 -3.11 -3.32
C GLY A 175 8.84 -3.97 -2.57
N LEU A 176 8.46 -5.18 -2.17
CA LEU A 176 9.35 -6.13 -1.50
C LEU A 176 10.48 -6.61 -2.41
N TRP A 177 10.19 -6.95 -3.67
CA TRP A 177 11.20 -7.41 -4.63
C TRP A 177 12.16 -6.30 -5.09
N GLY A 178 11.75 -5.04 -5.02
CA GLY A 178 12.49 -3.88 -5.52
C GLY A 178 12.10 -3.51 -6.94
N ARG A 179 10.98 -2.80 -7.08
CA ARG A 179 10.39 -2.37 -8.36
C ARG A 179 11.37 -1.71 -9.32
N THR A 180 12.33 -0.97 -8.80
CA THR A 180 13.33 -0.21 -9.58
C THR A 180 14.64 -0.94 -9.81
N SER A 181 14.84 -2.09 -9.18
CA SER A 181 16.10 -2.85 -9.25
C SER A 181 16.10 -3.79 -10.44
N SER A 182 17.17 -3.82 -11.22
CA SER A 182 17.41 -4.84 -12.26
C SER A 182 17.45 -6.26 -11.68
N THR A 183 17.71 -6.39 -10.39
CA THR A 183 17.86 -7.67 -9.68
C THR A 183 16.58 -8.15 -8.96
N TRP A 184 15.42 -7.56 -9.24
CA TRP A 184 14.17 -7.92 -8.57
C TRP A 184 13.80 -9.41 -8.72
N ARG A 185 14.14 -10.03 -9.87
CA ARG A 185 13.90 -11.47 -10.09
C ARG A 185 14.72 -12.31 -9.13
N THR A 186 15.99 -11.98 -8.95
CA THR A 186 16.88 -12.66 -8.01
C THR A 186 16.37 -12.50 -6.57
N ALA A 187 15.90 -11.31 -6.20
CA ALA A 187 15.30 -11.06 -4.89
C ALA A 187 14.07 -11.95 -4.69
N ARG A 188 13.12 -11.91 -5.63
CA ARG A 188 11.92 -12.75 -5.61
C ARG A 188 12.27 -14.23 -5.45
N ASP A 189 13.21 -14.74 -6.26
CA ASP A 189 13.58 -16.15 -6.28
C ASP A 189 14.24 -16.59 -4.96
N ARG A 190 15.02 -15.72 -4.31
CA ARG A 190 15.57 -15.97 -2.96
C ARG A 190 14.45 -16.04 -1.91
N PHE A 191 13.53 -15.10 -1.89
CA PHE A 191 12.42 -15.07 -0.94
C PHE A 191 11.44 -16.22 -1.13
N THR A 192 11.07 -16.56 -2.37
CA THR A 192 10.09 -17.62 -2.67
C THR A 192 10.56 -19.04 -2.30
N LYS A 193 11.87 -19.23 -2.08
CA LYS A 193 12.39 -20.48 -1.49
C LYS A 193 11.85 -20.71 -0.07
N HIS A 194 11.62 -19.64 0.68
CA HIS A 194 11.20 -19.67 2.08
C HIS A 194 9.74 -19.29 2.29
N LEU A 195 9.06 -18.73 1.27
CA LEU A 195 7.71 -18.18 1.39
C LEU A 195 6.66 -18.99 0.61
N ILE A 196 5.49 -19.14 1.22
CA ILE A 196 4.24 -19.45 0.52
C ILE A 196 3.51 -18.12 0.33
N THR A 197 2.93 -17.89 -0.84
CA THR A 197 2.19 -16.66 -1.14
C THR A 197 0.70 -16.91 -1.14
N VAL A 198 -0.04 -16.05 -0.43
CA VAL A 198 -1.51 -16.02 -0.40
C VAL A 198 -1.98 -14.63 -0.81
N ARG A 199 -2.81 -14.57 -1.86
CA ARG A 199 -3.35 -13.31 -2.39
C ARG A 199 -4.76 -13.12 -1.86
N PHE A 200 -4.95 -12.00 -1.17
CA PHE A 200 -6.24 -11.53 -0.67
C PHE A 200 -6.91 -10.63 -1.71
N GLU A 201 -8.19 -10.81 -1.85
CA GLU A 201 -9.02 -10.03 -2.75
C GLU A 201 -9.89 -9.05 -1.94
N ARG A 202 -10.46 -8.07 -2.62
CA ARG A 202 -11.43 -7.16 -2.03
C ARG A 202 -12.64 -7.95 -1.53
N ALA A 203 -13.21 -7.52 -0.40
CA ALA A 203 -14.35 -8.20 0.18
C ALA A 203 -15.59 -8.08 -0.72
N SER A 204 -16.32 -9.19 -0.88
CA SER A 204 -17.59 -9.21 -1.58
C SER A 204 -18.64 -8.34 -0.88
N ASN A 205 -19.66 -7.92 -1.62
CA ASN A 205 -20.78 -7.14 -1.06
C ASN A 205 -21.48 -7.89 0.08
N GLU A 206 -21.58 -9.22 -0.01
CA GLU A 206 -22.17 -10.05 1.02
C GLU A 206 -21.33 -10.07 2.30
N ALA A 207 -20.00 -10.21 2.18
CA ALA A 207 -19.10 -10.15 3.33
C ALA A 207 -19.14 -8.77 4.00
N GLN A 208 -19.13 -7.70 3.20
CA GLN A 208 -19.30 -6.33 3.70
C GLN A 208 -20.63 -6.15 4.44
N ARG A 209 -21.73 -6.69 3.90
CA ARG A 209 -23.05 -6.61 4.53
C ARG A 209 -23.06 -7.32 5.88
N ARG A 210 -22.50 -8.54 5.97
CA ARG A 210 -22.42 -9.28 7.25
C ARG A 210 -21.64 -8.52 8.31
N ILE A 211 -20.51 -7.91 7.94
CA ILE A 211 -19.71 -7.09 8.84
C ILE A 211 -20.48 -5.86 9.28
N ALA A 212 -21.09 -5.13 8.32
CA ALA A 212 -21.87 -3.93 8.63
C ALA A 212 -23.01 -4.22 9.61
N LEU A 213 -23.80 -5.26 9.36
CA LEU A 213 -24.89 -5.69 10.23
C LEU A 213 -24.40 -6.08 11.62
N ARG A 214 -23.26 -6.79 11.72
CA ARG A 214 -22.69 -7.13 13.02
C ARG A 214 -22.28 -5.88 13.79
N VAL A 215 -21.53 -4.97 13.16
CA VAL A 215 -21.02 -3.76 13.80
C VAL A 215 -22.15 -2.86 14.30
N ILE A 216 -23.17 -2.55 13.46
CA ILE A 216 -24.28 -1.69 13.86
C ILE A 216 -25.12 -2.33 14.98
N LYS A 217 -25.29 -3.66 14.96
CA LYS A 217 -25.99 -4.39 16.02
C LYS A 217 -25.22 -4.35 17.34
N GLU A 218 -23.91 -4.55 17.32
CA GLU A 218 -23.07 -4.50 18.53
C GLU A 218 -23.02 -3.11 19.14
N GLU A 219 -23.12 -2.06 18.32
CA GLU A 219 -23.16 -0.65 18.78
C GLU A 219 -24.60 -0.17 19.09
N GLY A 220 -25.63 -1.02 18.93
CA GLY A 220 -27.00 -0.70 19.28
C GLY A 220 -27.77 0.12 18.25
N TYR A 221 -27.27 0.20 17.02
CA TYR A 221 -27.97 0.92 15.94
C TYR A 221 -28.79 0.01 15.06
N THR A 222 -29.75 0.63 14.36
CA THR A 222 -30.57 0.03 13.28
C THR A 222 -30.27 0.76 11.96
N ALA A 223 -30.66 0.15 10.85
CA ALA A 223 -30.52 0.78 9.53
C ALA A 223 -31.79 0.58 8.70
N ASP A 224 -32.20 1.61 7.99
CA ASP A 224 -33.30 1.54 7.03
C ASP A 224 -32.99 0.55 5.89
N PRO A 225 -34.00 -0.06 5.27
CA PRO A 225 -33.85 -0.86 4.08
C PRO A 225 -33.12 -0.08 2.99
N GLY A 226 -32.04 -0.67 2.46
CA GLY A 226 -31.21 -0.08 1.40
C GLY A 226 -30.15 0.94 1.86
N ALA A 227 -30.11 1.35 3.12
CA ALA A 227 -29.07 2.24 3.63
C ALA A 227 -27.69 1.57 3.54
N LEU A 228 -27.58 0.33 4.03
CA LEU A 228 -26.34 -0.44 3.94
C LEU A 228 -25.96 -0.81 2.50
N ASP A 229 -26.96 -1.01 1.62
CA ASP A 229 -26.71 -1.28 0.20
C ASP A 229 -26.05 -0.09 -0.48
N GLU A 230 -26.50 1.11 -0.17
CA GLU A 230 -25.90 2.33 -0.73
C GLU A 230 -24.47 2.53 -0.21
N LEU A 231 -24.22 2.24 1.08
CA LEU A 231 -22.87 2.29 1.64
C LEU A 231 -21.93 1.28 0.96
N ILE A 232 -22.37 0.03 0.82
CA ILE A 232 -21.58 -1.07 0.22
C ILE A 232 -21.32 -0.82 -1.27
N LYS A 233 -22.32 -0.32 -2.01
CA LYS A 233 -22.18 0.04 -3.43
C LYS A 233 -21.04 1.04 -3.67
N ASN A 234 -20.83 1.94 -2.73
CA ASN A 234 -19.78 2.96 -2.80
C ASN A 234 -18.47 2.56 -2.12
N ASN A 235 -18.41 1.35 -1.56
CA ASN A 235 -17.18 0.80 -0.97
C ASN A 235 -16.60 -0.29 -1.88
N PRO A 236 -15.36 -0.13 -2.37
CA PRO A 236 -14.74 -1.09 -3.29
C PRO A 236 -14.29 -2.40 -2.60
N GLY A 237 -14.77 -2.72 -1.40
CA GLY A 237 -14.39 -3.92 -0.64
C GLY A 237 -13.29 -3.69 0.39
N ASP A 238 -13.09 -2.45 0.83
CA ASP A 238 -12.22 -2.08 1.94
C ASP A 238 -12.99 -2.16 3.26
N LEU A 239 -12.71 -3.20 4.06
CA LEU A 239 -13.42 -3.46 5.31
C LEU A 239 -13.08 -2.42 6.39
N ARG A 240 -11.86 -1.87 6.38
CA ARG A 240 -11.44 -0.82 7.32
C ARG A 240 -12.20 0.48 7.02
N ALA A 241 -12.29 0.84 5.74
CA ALA A 241 -13.05 1.99 5.31
C ALA A 241 -14.55 1.84 5.65
N LEU A 242 -15.12 0.64 5.42
CA LEU A 242 -16.52 0.35 5.75
C LEU A 242 -16.83 0.61 7.23
N VAL A 243 -16.00 0.11 8.14
CA VAL A 243 -16.20 0.30 9.59
C VAL A 243 -16.05 1.76 10.01
N ARG A 244 -15.10 2.48 9.42
CA ARG A 244 -14.93 3.93 9.66
C ARG A 244 -16.12 4.74 9.17
N ASP A 245 -16.63 4.44 7.99
CA ASP A 245 -17.82 5.11 7.46
C ASP A 245 -19.03 4.87 8.36
N LEU A 246 -19.21 3.62 8.83
CA LEU A 246 -20.27 3.31 9.80
C LEU A 246 -20.12 4.11 11.09
N GLN A 247 -18.90 4.21 11.63
CA GLN A 247 -18.63 5.01 12.83
C GLN A 247 -19.01 6.48 12.63
N VAL A 248 -18.63 7.07 11.48
CA VAL A 248 -18.97 8.45 11.15
C VAL A 248 -20.49 8.63 11.03
N ILE A 249 -21.16 7.76 10.28
CA ILE A 249 -22.62 7.85 10.06
C ILE A 249 -23.37 7.67 11.39
N CYS A 250 -22.99 6.70 12.20
CA CYS A 250 -23.59 6.47 13.51
C CYS A 250 -23.37 7.65 14.48
N SER A 251 -22.27 8.38 14.36
CA SER A 251 -22.05 9.58 15.17
C SER A 251 -23.01 10.74 14.85
N LEU A 252 -23.73 10.67 13.73
CA LEU A 252 -24.71 11.68 13.29
C LEU A 252 -26.16 11.35 13.73
N THR A 253 -26.39 10.20 14.35
CA THR A 253 -27.70 9.74 14.77
C THR A 253 -27.66 9.02 16.11
N ASP A 254 -28.76 9.01 16.85
CA ASP A 254 -28.82 8.33 18.14
C ASP A 254 -29.24 6.85 18.01
N SER A 255 -29.88 6.42 16.93
CA SER A 255 -30.42 5.06 16.86
C SER A 255 -30.55 4.43 15.47
N ASN A 256 -30.88 5.22 14.44
CA ASN A 256 -31.22 4.66 13.13
C ASN A 256 -30.45 5.32 11.98
N ILE A 257 -29.84 4.51 11.13
CA ILE A 257 -29.13 4.95 9.94
C ILE A 257 -30.08 5.04 8.77
N THR A 258 -30.33 6.24 8.27
CA THR A 258 -31.17 6.44 7.09
C THR A 258 -30.37 6.40 5.80
N LYS A 259 -31.02 6.06 4.70
CA LYS A 259 -30.39 6.07 3.37
C LYS A 259 -29.87 7.47 3.00
N GLN A 260 -30.58 8.52 3.39
CA GLN A 260 -30.16 9.90 3.08
C GLN A 260 -28.86 10.27 3.81
N MET A 261 -28.72 9.90 5.08
CA MET A 261 -27.48 10.13 5.83
C MET A 261 -26.27 9.46 5.18
N VAL A 262 -26.45 8.26 4.64
CA VAL A 262 -25.40 7.55 3.90
C VAL A 262 -25.02 8.32 2.63
N ILE A 263 -26.01 8.77 1.85
CA ILE A 263 -25.78 9.55 0.61
C ILE A 263 -25.06 10.86 0.94
N ASP A 264 -25.48 11.58 1.95
CA ASP A 264 -24.86 12.86 2.36
C ASP A 264 -23.42 12.64 2.85
N ASN A 265 -23.16 11.58 3.61
CA ASN A 265 -21.81 11.22 4.04
C ASN A 265 -20.91 10.88 2.86
N ILE A 266 -21.39 10.10 1.88
CA ILE A 266 -20.65 9.78 0.66
C ILE A 266 -20.37 11.05 -0.16
N ALA A 267 -21.33 11.97 -0.23
CA ALA A 267 -21.16 13.23 -0.97
C ALA A 267 -20.17 14.20 -0.30
N THR A 268 -20.10 14.18 1.04
CA THR A 268 -19.16 15.02 1.81
C THR A 268 -17.80 14.35 2.00
N GLY A 269 -17.78 13.02 2.08
CA GLY A 269 -16.56 12.24 2.18
C GLY A 269 -15.82 12.22 0.84
N VAL A 270 -14.80 13.05 0.68
CA VAL A 270 -13.81 12.88 -0.38
C VAL A 270 -13.03 11.59 -0.02
N ARG A 271 -13.57 10.43 -0.45
CA ARG A 271 -12.80 9.19 -0.36
C ARG A 271 -11.62 9.30 -1.30
N ASP A 272 -10.45 8.98 -0.82
CA ASP A 272 -9.30 8.61 -1.65
C ASP A 272 -9.62 7.26 -2.35
N THR A 273 -10.66 7.26 -3.20
CA THR A 273 -10.91 6.14 -4.10
C THR A 273 -9.88 6.24 -5.19
N THR A 274 -8.82 5.44 -5.06
CA THR A 274 -7.87 5.26 -6.16
C THR A 274 -8.62 4.69 -7.36
N VAL A 275 -8.76 5.52 -8.38
CA VAL A 275 -9.36 5.13 -9.65
C VAL A 275 -8.26 4.55 -10.52
N GLU A 276 -8.54 3.45 -11.24
CA GLU A 276 -7.61 2.94 -12.24
C GLU A 276 -7.23 4.03 -13.23
N ILE A 277 -5.98 4.00 -13.71
CA ILE A 277 -5.39 5.11 -14.47
C ILE A 277 -6.19 5.47 -15.73
N PHE A 278 -6.66 4.49 -16.51
CA PHE A 278 -7.37 4.76 -17.75
C PHE A 278 -8.78 5.34 -17.54
N PRO A 279 -9.64 4.77 -16.66
CA PRO A 279 -10.91 5.40 -16.31
C PRO A 279 -10.74 6.77 -15.67
N GLY A 280 -9.71 6.95 -14.83
CA GLY A 280 -9.44 8.24 -14.19
C GLY A 280 -8.96 9.31 -15.17
N LEU A 281 -8.16 8.96 -16.16
CA LEU A 281 -7.79 9.86 -17.26
C LEU A 281 -9.01 10.23 -18.13
N ASP A 282 -9.90 9.28 -18.44
CA ASP A 282 -11.15 9.60 -19.15
C ASP A 282 -11.96 10.64 -18.38
N MET A 283 -12.16 10.45 -17.08
CA MET A 283 -12.83 11.43 -16.21
C MET A 283 -12.12 12.79 -16.21
N LEU A 284 -10.79 12.78 -16.14
CA LEU A 284 -9.96 13.99 -16.10
C LEU A 284 -10.09 14.81 -17.38
N TYR A 285 -9.90 14.20 -18.55
CA TYR A 285 -10.00 14.88 -19.85
C TYR A 285 -11.41 15.41 -20.16
N ARG A 286 -12.44 14.77 -19.62
CA ARG A 286 -13.84 15.22 -19.73
C ARG A 286 -14.24 16.26 -18.69
N SER A 287 -13.41 16.52 -17.69
CA SER A 287 -13.67 17.53 -16.66
C SER A 287 -13.65 18.94 -17.27
N ARG A 288 -14.66 19.75 -16.90
CA ARG A 288 -14.81 21.13 -17.40
C ARG A 288 -14.53 22.22 -16.38
N THR A 289 -14.39 21.84 -15.13
CA THR A 289 -14.13 22.75 -14.02
C THR A 289 -12.82 22.41 -13.34
N ALA A 290 -12.10 23.40 -12.85
CA ALA A 290 -10.87 23.20 -12.10
C ALA A 290 -11.10 22.31 -10.87
N LYS A 291 -12.25 22.45 -10.19
CA LYS A 291 -12.61 21.63 -9.03
C LYS A 291 -12.70 20.15 -9.38
N ASN A 292 -13.42 19.81 -10.45
CA ASN A 292 -13.59 18.40 -10.90
C ASN A 292 -12.25 17.84 -11.40
N SER A 293 -11.46 18.62 -12.12
CA SER A 293 -10.13 18.23 -12.59
C SER A 293 -9.18 17.91 -11.42
N MET A 294 -9.12 18.77 -10.42
CA MET A 294 -8.29 18.54 -9.25
C MET A 294 -8.75 17.33 -8.44
N SER A 295 -10.06 17.10 -8.34
CA SER A 295 -10.62 15.91 -7.71
C SER A 295 -10.23 14.63 -8.47
N ALA A 296 -10.41 14.61 -9.79
CA ALA A 296 -10.02 13.50 -10.63
C ALA A 296 -8.49 13.24 -10.58
N THR A 297 -7.68 14.30 -10.55
CA THR A 297 -6.22 14.18 -10.41
C THR A 297 -5.82 13.49 -9.11
N ARG A 298 -6.46 13.86 -7.99
CA ARG A 298 -6.17 13.25 -6.67
C ARG A 298 -6.59 11.79 -6.61
N SER A 299 -7.68 11.41 -7.28
CA SER A 299 -8.15 10.02 -7.29
C SER A 299 -7.25 9.07 -8.08
N LEU A 300 -6.31 9.57 -8.89
CA LEU A 300 -5.43 8.75 -9.73
C LEU A 300 -4.24 8.12 -8.99
N ASP A 301 -3.98 8.48 -7.74
CA ASP A 301 -2.88 7.98 -6.91
C ASP A 301 -1.54 7.84 -7.69
N LYS A 302 -1.15 8.91 -8.34
CA LYS A 302 0.11 9.00 -9.08
C LYS A 302 1.04 10.03 -8.46
N SER A 303 2.34 9.69 -8.47
CA SER A 303 3.35 10.69 -8.09
C SER A 303 3.28 11.91 -9.02
N PRO A 304 3.67 13.10 -8.57
CA PRO A 304 3.71 14.27 -9.44
C PRO A 304 4.54 14.06 -10.71
N ASP A 305 5.66 13.36 -10.63
CA ASP A 305 6.50 13.00 -11.76
C ASP A 305 5.74 12.10 -12.78
N ASP A 306 5.09 11.05 -12.28
CA ASP A 306 4.28 10.17 -13.12
C ASP A 306 3.10 10.93 -13.75
N MET A 307 2.44 11.80 -12.97
CA MET A 307 1.28 12.55 -13.46
C MET A 307 1.65 13.46 -14.62
N VAL A 308 2.74 14.22 -14.50
CA VAL A 308 3.27 15.06 -15.60
C VAL A 308 3.58 14.19 -16.83
N ALA A 309 4.23 13.05 -16.62
CA ALA A 309 4.58 12.12 -17.71
C ALA A 309 3.34 11.57 -18.43
N TRP A 310 2.34 11.11 -17.69
CA TRP A 310 1.11 10.57 -18.26
C TRP A 310 0.32 11.63 -19.04
N ILE A 311 0.19 12.84 -18.51
CA ILE A 311 -0.54 13.92 -19.18
C ILE A 311 0.23 14.46 -20.37
N SER A 312 1.56 14.62 -20.27
CA SER A 312 2.39 15.04 -21.40
C SER A 312 2.24 14.13 -22.61
N TRP A 313 2.26 12.81 -22.38
CA TRP A 313 2.06 11.81 -23.43
C TRP A 313 0.66 11.88 -24.05
N ASN A 314 -0.36 11.91 -23.20
CA ASN A 314 -1.73 11.77 -23.64
C ASN A 314 -2.35 13.07 -24.16
N ASN A 315 -1.87 14.24 -23.81
CA ASN A 315 -2.33 15.51 -24.40
C ASN A 315 -2.18 15.53 -25.93
N ALA A 316 -1.07 15.01 -26.45
CA ALA A 316 -0.84 14.90 -27.88
C ALA A 316 -1.73 13.85 -28.58
N VAL A 317 -2.20 12.84 -27.82
CA VAL A 317 -3.09 11.79 -28.33
C VAL A 317 -4.56 12.24 -28.31
N VAL A 318 -4.96 12.92 -27.26
CA VAL A 318 -6.37 13.27 -26.99
C VAL A 318 -6.77 14.58 -27.67
N PHE A 319 -5.90 15.58 -27.69
CA PHE A 319 -6.21 16.87 -28.27
C PHE A 319 -5.96 16.86 -29.78
N THR A 320 -7.01 17.13 -30.53
CA THR A 320 -6.94 17.33 -32.00
C THR A 320 -6.72 18.77 -32.40
N ASN A 321 -6.89 19.73 -31.48
CA ASN A 321 -6.75 21.16 -31.73
C ASN A 321 -5.35 21.64 -31.30
N ASN A 322 -4.60 22.20 -32.23
CA ASN A 322 -3.26 22.73 -32.01
C ASN A 322 -3.20 23.78 -30.89
N GLU A 323 -4.24 24.60 -30.73
CA GLU A 323 -4.31 25.60 -29.65
C GLU A 323 -4.45 24.93 -28.26
N ALA A 324 -5.24 23.85 -28.17
CA ALA A 324 -5.33 23.05 -26.94
C ALA A 324 -3.98 22.39 -26.59
N ILE A 325 -3.28 21.84 -27.59
CA ILE A 325 -1.95 21.25 -27.41
C ILE A 325 -0.98 22.32 -26.94
N ARG A 326 -0.96 23.50 -27.56
CA ARG A 326 -0.08 24.61 -27.20
C ARG A 326 -0.31 25.08 -25.75
N ARG A 327 -1.58 25.31 -25.36
CA ARG A 327 -1.95 25.71 -24.00
C ARG A 327 -1.61 24.62 -22.98
N GLY A 328 -1.91 23.36 -23.31
CA GLY A 328 -1.57 22.21 -22.48
C GLY A 328 -0.06 22.08 -22.25
N SER A 329 0.73 22.24 -23.32
CA SER A 329 2.20 22.19 -23.24
C SER A 329 2.78 23.31 -22.36
N ASN A 330 2.24 24.53 -22.49
CA ASN A 330 2.67 25.63 -21.62
C ASN A 330 2.37 25.35 -20.14
N SER A 331 1.18 24.84 -19.83
CA SER A 331 0.81 24.46 -18.45
C SER A 331 1.68 23.32 -17.92
N LEU A 332 2.01 22.34 -18.77
CA LEU A 332 2.90 21.24 -18.41
C LEU A 332 4.34 21.70 -18.19
N SER A 333 4.83 22.67 -18.94
CA SER A 333 6.16 23.25 -18.72
C SER A 333 6.26 23.89 -17.33
N VAL A 334 5.20 24.58 -16.88
CA VAL A 334 5.15 25.09 -15.50
C VAL A 334 5.07 23.94 -14.48
N ALA A 335 4.25 22.93 -14.74
CA ALA A 335 4.14 21.75 -13.87
C ALA A 335 5.49 21.03 -13.71
N ASP A 336 6.21 20.83 -14.82
CA ASP A 336 7.53 20.18 -14.84
C ASP A 336 8.57 21.01 -14.06
N SER A 337 8.57 22.32 -14.21
CA SER A 337 9.48 23.19 -13.46
C SER A 337 9.28 23.09 -11.93
N LEU A 338 8.06 22.80 -11.46
CA LEU A 338 7.76 22.61 -10.05
C LEU A 338 8.28 21.26 -9.51
N LEU A 339 8.53 20.26 -10.36
CA LEU A 339 9.12 18.99 -9.93
C LEU A 339 10.49 19.19 -9.29
N THR A 340 11.25 20.18 -9.75
CA THR A 340 12.58 20.51 -9.19
C THR A 340 12.50 21.15 -7.81
N SER A 341 11.33 21.68 -7.41
CA SER A 341 11.15 22.37 -6.12
C SER A 341 11.35 21.44 -4.91
N ARG A 342 11.19 20.12 -5.08
CA ARG A 342 11.46 19.11 -4.04
C ARG A 342 12.90 19.15 -3.53
N PHE A 343 13.84 19.65 -4.34
CA PHE A 343 15.25 19.78 -3.97
C PHE A 343 15.59 21.10 -3.30
N ARG A 344 14.62 22.03 -3.18
CA ARG A 344 14.80 23.35 -2.58
C ARG A 344 14.22 23.38 -1.18
N ASN A 345 15.03 23.70 -0.18
CA ASN A 345 14.64 23.68 1.24
C ASN A 345 13.43 24.55 1.58
N THR A 346 13.23 25.66 0.88
CA THR A 346 12.13 26.61 1.15
C THR A 346 10.86 26.33 0.39
N ALA A 347 10.93 25.58 -0.72
CA ALA A 347 9.81 25.41 -1.65
C ALA A 347 9.49 23.92 -1.92
N HIS A 348 10.00 22.99 -1.12
CA HIS A 348 9.84 21.56 -1.37
C HIS A 348 8.38 21.08 -1.48
N ARG A 349 7.43 21.72 -0.79
CA ARG A 349 5.99 21.41 -0.88
C ARG A 349 5.36 21.85 -2.20
N SER A 350 5.96 22.77 -2.92
CA SER A 350 5.46 23.22 -4.22
C SER A 350 5.48 22.14 -5.28
N TRP A 351 6.29 21.09 -5.08
CA TRP A 351 6.32 19.90 -5.90
C TRP A 351 4.93 19.25 -6.09
N TYR A 352 4.09 19.21 -5.04
CA TYR A 352 2.74 18.64 -5.13
C TYR A 352 1.80 19.41 -6.06
N TRP A 353 2.05 20.72 -6.31
CA TRP A 353 1.26 21.50 -7.26
C TRP A 353 1.47 21.05 -8.70
N SER A 354 2.56 20.37 -8.99
CA SER A 354 2.85 19.81 -10.31
C SER A 354 1.74 18.86 -10.79
N SER A 355 1.24 17.95 -9.93
CA SER A 355 0.12 17.08 -10.28
C SER A 355 -1.16 17.85 -10.63
N ASN A 356 -1.50 18.83 -9.82
CA ASN A 356 -2.70 19.63 -10.05
C ASN A 356 -2.63 20.42 -11.35
N LEU A 357 -1.48 21.05 -11.66
CA LEU A 357 -1.27 21.78 -12.91
C LEU A 357 -1.26 20.85 -14.12
N ALA A 358 -0.67 19.65 -14.01
CA ALA A 358 -0.75 18.64 -15.06
C ALA A 358 -2.21 18.23 -15.33
N GLY A 359 -3.00 17.95 -14.28
CA GLY A 359 -4.42 17.64 -14.43
C GLY A 359 -5.22 18.77 -15.06
N LEU A 360 -4.97 20.03 -14.66
CA LEU A 360 -5.61 21.20 -15.27
C LEU A 360 -5.21 21.34 -16.74
N SER A 361 -3.98 21.01 -17.12
CA SER A 361 -3.55 21.04 -18.52
C SER A 361 -4.33 20.05 -19.40
N ALA A 362 -4.76 18.93 -18.84
CA ALA A 362 -5.56 17.92 -19.54
C ALA A 362 -7.03 18.31 -19.71
N SER A 363 -7.58 19.16 -18.84
CA SER A 363 -9.03 19.40 -18.76
C SER A 363 -9.47 20.77 -19.23
N VAL A 364 -8.86 21.84 -18.69
CA VAL A 364 -9.36 23.22 -18.86
C VAL A 364 -8.63 24.01 -19.96
N THR A 365 -7.57 23.48 -20.52
CA THR A 365 -6.82 24.15 -21.60
C THR A 365 -7.47 24.01 -22.96
N SER A 366 -8.29 22.99 -23.16
CA SER A 366 -9.03 22.80 -24.41
C SER A 366 -10.22 23.76 -24.50
N PRO A 367 -10.36 24.52 -25.59
CA PRO A 367 -11.47 25.44 -25.79
C PRO A 367 -12.81 24.70 -26.02
N LYS A 368 -12.75 23.46 -26.50
CA LYS A 368 -13.91 22.59 -26.71
C LYS A 368 -13.90 21.43 -25.77
N ALA A 369 -15.09 20.94 -25.39
CA ALA A 369 -15.21 19.70 -24.62
C ALA A 369 -14.65 18.54 -25.43
N VAL A 370 -13.97 17.63 -24.74
CA VAL A 370 -13.67 16.30 -25.30
C VAL A 370 -14.96 15.50 -25.20
N GLU A 371 -15.58 15.19 -26.34
CA GLU A 371 -16.84 14.44 -26.41
C GLU A 371 -16.54 12.94 -26.57
N GLY A 372 -17.38 12.11 -25.96
CA GLY A 372 -17.24 10.67 -26.02
C GLY A 372 -16.20 10.11 -25.04
N ARG A 373 -15.86 8.83 -25.24
CA ARG A 373 -14.85 8.11 -24.44
C ARG A 373 -13.45 8.48 -24.91
N VAL A 374 -12.59 8.83 -23.96
CA VAL A 374 -11.20 9.18 -24.23
C VAL A 374 -10.33 7.92 -24.20
N PHE A 375 -9.58 7.69 -25.26
CA PHE A 375 -8.63 6.59 -25.33
C PHE A 375 -7.22 7.10 -25.02
N CYS A 376 -6.79 6.87 -23.80
CA CYS A 376 -5.42 7.14 -23.38
C CYS A 376 -4.54 5.92 -23.60
N SER A 377 -3.23 6.16 -23.82
CA SER A 377 -2.23 5.12 -23.95
C SER A 377 -1.18 5.22 -22.85
N TYR A 378 -0.51 4.10 -22.59
CA TYR A 378 0.60 4.06 -21.66
C TYR A 378 1.79 4.83 -22.26
N PRO A 379 2.44 5.76 -21.51
CA PRO A 379 3.62 6.48 -22.00
C PRO A 379 4.77 5.50 -22.28
N ASP A 380 5.18 5.39 -23.55
CA ASP A 380 6.19 4.40 -23.95
C ASP A 380 7.54 4.60 -23.27
N PHE A 381 7.91 5.84 -22.96
CA PHE A 381 9.15 6.16 -22.25
C PHE A 381 9.13 5.72 -20.77
N LEU A 382 7.96 5.44 -20.19
CA LEU A 382 7.84 4.85 -18.86
C LEU A 382 7.96 3.32 -18.88
N ARG A 383 7.89 2.70 -20.05
CA ARG A 383 8.12 1.26 -20.19
C ARG A 383 9.59 0.97 -19.87
N ARG A 384 9.84 0.42 -18.69
CA ARG A 384 11.17 -0.02 -18.28
C ARG A 384 11.54 -1.33 -19.00
N GLY A 385 12.01 -1.21 -20.19
CA GLY A 385 12.70 -2.24 -20.91
C GLY A 385 13.64 -1.51 -21.83
N SER A 386 14.94 -1.52 -21.48
CA SER A 386 16.05 -1.02 -22.29
C SER A 386 15.57 -0.12 -23.46
N ALA A 387 15.19 1.12 -23.15
CA ALA A 387 15.24 2.14 -24.16
C ALA A 387 16.74 2.20 -24.55
N TRP A 388 17.08 1.44 -25.54
CA TRP A 388 18.31 1.64 -26.28
C TRP A 388 18.16 3.04 -26.86
N ILE A 389 18.59 4.03 -26.09
CA ILE A 389 18.86 5.35 -26.67
C ILE A 389 19.94 5.04 -27.69
N LYS A 390 19.50 4.96 -28.97
CA LYS A 390 20.45 4.66 -30.03
C LYS A 390 21.56 5.66 -29.89
N LYS A 391 22.78 5.17 -29.78
CA LYS A 391 24.00 6.01 -29.64
C LYS A 391 23.96 7.19 -30.61
N SER A 392 23.44 6.96 -31.83
CA SER A 392 23.20 7.96 -32.85
C SER A 392 22.26 9.11 -32.45
N VAL A 393 21.30 8.88 -31.55
CA VAL A 393 20.37 9.93 -31.06
C VAL A 393 21.11 10.80 -30.02
N VAL A 394 21.84 10.16 -29.12
CA VAL A 394 22.68 10.87 -28.13
C VAL A 394 23.74 11.71 -28.83
N ASP A 395 24.37 11.16 -29.86
CA ASP A 395 25.37 11.85 -30.67
C ASP A 395 24.78 13.09 -31.35
N ARG A 396 23.62 12.96 -32.02
CA ARG A 396 22.94 14.09 -32.65
C ARG A 396 22.50 15.17 -31.63
N LEU A 397 21.94 14.74 -30.49
CA LEU A 397 21.54 15.68 -29.46
C LEU A 397 22.74 16.45 -28.89
N SER A 398 23.85 15.75 -28.65
CA SER A 398 25.09 16.37 -28.16
C SER A 398 25.66 17.39 -29.15
N GLU A 399 25.63 17.06 -30.46
CA GLU A 399 26.04 17.98 -31.52
C GLU A 399 25.11 19.18 -31.63
N THR A 400 23.80 18.96 -31.65
CA THR A 400 22.79 20.02 -31.80
C THR A 400 22.78 20.97 -30.60
N CYS A 401 22.94 20.43 -29.37
CA CYS A 401 22.88 21.21 -28.14
C CYS A 401 24.25 21.71 -27.66
N GLY A 402 25.34 21.33 -28.32
CA GLY A 402 26.69 21.70 -27.90
C GLY A 402 27.08 21.22 -26.50
N CYS A 403 26.46 20.09 -26.02
CA CYS A 403 26.66 19.58 -24.67
C CYS A 403 27.41 18.23 -24.67
N SER A 404 27.96 17.85 -23.51
CA SER A 404 28.65 16.57 -23.39
C SER A 404 27.66 15.39 -23.41
N LYS A 405 28.12 14.21 -23.87
CA LYS A 405 27.32 12.97 -23.96
C LYS A 405 27.10 12.26 -22.60
N LYS A 406 27.50 12.90 -21.51
CA LYS A 406 27.34 12.37 -20.15
C LYS A 406 26.01 12.74 -19.55
#